data_e3990d609c388124fac4006b4eb0e209
#
_entry.id   e3990d609c388124fac4006b4eb0e209
#
_cell.length_a   1.000
_cell.length_b   1.000
_cell.length_c   1.000
_cell.angle_alpha   90.00
_cell.angle_beta   90.00
_cell.angle_gamma   90.00
#
_symmetry.space_group_name_H-M   'P 1'
#
loop_
_entity.id
_entity.type
_entity.pdbx_description
1 polymer ?
#
loop_
_entity_poly.entity_id
_entity_poly.type
_entity_poly.pdbx_seq_one_letter_code
_entity_poly.pdbx_strand_id
1 'polypeptide(L)'
;MTKDLYIALHIAAKEGQEEVAGILIEHNAEMSAATKKGFTPLHLAAKYGNMKVAKLLIAKDAPVDAEGKNGVTPLHVAVHYDNQNVAMLLLDKNASPHACAKNGYTPLHISAKKNQLDIAKTLLDYGAKVDAESKAGFSPLHLAGQEGHMEIASLLIKQGAAVNAKAKNGLTPIHLCAQENKVEVAELLVDNGADCDAETKAGYTPLHVASHFGQMAMVRFLLEHGVRVDVQNELGYSPLHQVGGHIDFQYCGINIVLALLNIVLNIGETFVMKLNTQYLNVG
;
A
#
# COMPACT_ATOMS: atom_id res chain seq x y z
N MET A 1 -32.09 -2.41 22.73
CA MET A 1 -30.70 -2.17 22.24
C MET A 1 -29.90 -3.44 22.41
N THR A 2 -29.16 -3.83 21.37
CA THR A 2 -28.25 -4.98 21.46
C THR A 2 -27.00 -4.63 22.28
N LYS A 3 -26.24 -5.63 22.71
CA LYS A 3 -24.97 -5.45 23.47
C LYS A 3 -23.96 -4.54 22.74
N ASP A 4 -24.09 -4.41 21.41
CA ASP A 4 -23.25 -3.58 20.54
C ASP A 4 -23.91 -2.26 20.11
N LEU A 5 -24.98 -1.85 20.77
CA LEU A 5 -25.74 -0.62 20.51
C LEU A 5 -26.38 -0.57 19.11
N TYR A 6 -26.73 -1.71 18.52
CA TYR A 6 -27.52 -1.73 17.28
C TYR A 6 -28.96 -1.33 17.53
N ILE A 7 -29.46 -0.37 16.74
CA ILE A 7 -30.89 -0.06 16.61
C ILE A 7 -31.47 -0.81 15.40
N ALA A 8 -32.80 -0.83 15.27
CA ALA A 8 -33.48 -1.53 14.19
C ALA A 8 -32.97 -1.10 12.79
N LEU A 9 -32.73 0.21 12.59
CA LEU A 9 -32.23 0.73 11.32
C LEU A 9 -30.81 0.20 10.98
N HIS A 10 -29.96 -0.06 11.96
CA HIS A 10 -28.66 -0.73 11.73
C HIS A 10 -28.87 -2.15 11.19
N ILE A 11 -29.84 -2.89 11.75
CA ILE A 11 -30.13 -4.26 11.32
C ILE A 11 -30.71 -4.26 9.91
N ALA A 12 -31.67 -3.37 9.63
CA ALA A 12 -32.25 -3.21 8.29
C ALA A 12 -31.16 -2.85 7.26
N ALA A 13 -30.23 -1.96 7.61
CA ALA A 13 -29.11 -1.59 6.74
C ALA A 13 -28.11 -2.74 6.52
N LYS A 14 -27.87 -3.54 7.56
CA LYS A 14 -27.00 -4.72 7.48
C LYS A 14 -27.60 -5.82 6.60
N GLU A 15 -28.89 -6.10 6.77
CA GLU A 15 -29.57 -7.21 6.07
C GLU A 15 -30.15 -6.77 4.70
N GLY A 16 -30.01 -5.50 4.31
CA GLY A 16 -30.48 -4.97 3.02
C GLY A 16 -31.99 -4.82 2.92
N GLN A 17 -32.71 -4.70 4.03
CA GLN A 17 -34.16 -4.62 4.10
C GLN A 17 -34.61 -3.20 3.80
N GLU A 18 -34.78 -2.85 2.52
CA GLU A 18 -35.11 -1.50 2.05
C GLU A 18 -36.43 -1.01 2.60
N GLU A 19 -37.50 -1.82 2.52
CA GLU A 19 -38.83 -1.45 2.98
C GLU A 19 -38.87 -1.18 4.49
N VAL A 20 -38.23 -2.06 5.27
CA VAL A 20 -38.12 -1.88 6.73
C VAL A 20 -37.34 -0.62 7.07
N ALA A 21 -36.21 -0.38 6.36
CA ALA A 21 -35.43 0.84 6.54
C ALA A 21 -36.27 2.09 6.21
N GLY A 22 -37.09 2.06 5.14
CA GLY A 22 -37.99 3.14 4.76
C GLY A 22 -38.98 3.46 5.85
N ILE A 23 -39.72 2.46 6.34
CA ILE A 23 -40.69 2.62 7.42
C ILE A 23 -40.05 3.19 8.69
N LEU A 24 -38.89 2.67 9.07
CA LEU A 24 -38.15 3.16 10.25
C LEU A 24 -37.78 4.64 10.12
N ILE A 25 -37.30 5.06 8.94
CA ILE A 25 -36.93 6.46 8.68
C ILE A 25 -38.16 7.37 8.67
N GLU A 26 -39.28 6.96 8.09
CA GLU A 26 -40.56 7.69 8.13
C GLU A 26 -41.08 7.90 9.57
N HIS A 27 -40.72 7.00 10.49
CA HIS A 27 -40.99 7.11 11.91
C HIS A 27 -39.83 7.74 12.70
N ASN A 28 -39.01 8.57 12.05
CA ASN A 28 -37.91 9.34 12.63
C ASN A 28 -36.82 8.49 13.29
N ALA A 29 -36.53 7.29 12.76
CA ALA A 29 -35.32 6.55 13.20
C ALA A 29 -34.05 7.36 12.94
N GLU A 30 -33.23 7.48 13.95
CA GLU A 30 -31.99 8.27 13.89
C GLU A 30 -30.95 7.63 12.94
N MET A 31 -30.70 8.26 11.79
CA MET A 31 -29.79 7.79 10.77
C MET A 31 -28.30 8.04 11.15
N SER A 32 -28.04 8.96 12.08
CA SER A 32 -26.72 9.26 12.63
C SER A 32 -26.37 8.40 13.86
N ALA A 33 -27.32 7.60 14.38
CA ALA A 33 -27.06 6.73 15.50
C ALA A 33 -25.84 5.83 15.22
N ALA A 34 -24.97 5.71 16.22
CA ALA A 34 -23.72 4.98 16.07
C ALA A 34 -23.69 3.72 16.95
N THR A 35 -23.21 2.64 16.39
CA THR A 35 -22.90 1.41 17.13
C THR A 35 -21.72 1.62 18.10
N LYS A 36 -21.43 0.66 18.95
CA LYS A 36 -20.25 0.69 19.84
C LYS A 36 -18.92 0.91 19.08
N LYS A 37 -18.86 0.53 17.80
CA LYS A 37 -17.71 0.78 16.89
C LYS A 37 -17.81 2.13 16.16
N GLY A 38 -18.82 2.95 16.45
CA GLY A 38 -19.05 4.24 15.79
C GLY A 38 -19.69 4.10 14.40
N PHE A 39 -20.20 2.96 14.01
CA PHE A 39 -20.78 2.75 12.69
C PHE A 39 -22.24 3.19 12.65
N THR A 40 -22.58 4.06 11.70
CA THR A 40 -23.95 4.44 11.37
C THR A 40 -24.61 3.37 10.48
N PRO A 41 -25.95 3.42 10.26
CA PRO A 41 -26.61 2.57 9.29
C PRO A 41 -25.97 2.61 7.90
N LEU A 42 -25.51 3.80 7.44
CA LEU A 42 -24.83 3.95 6.15
C LEU A 42 -23.46 3.21 6.10
N HIS A 43 -22.72 3.18 7.20
CA HIS A 43 -21.52 2.35 7.29
C HIS A 43 -21.83 0.86 7.11
N LEU A 44 -22.96 0.39 7.67
CA LEU A 44 -23.35 -1.02 7.54
C LEU A 44 -23.87 -1.33 6.13
N ALA A 45 -24.66 -0.45 5.54
CA ALA A 45 -25.06 -0.58 4.13
C ALA A 45 -23.80 -0.63 3.23
N ALA A 46 -22.80 0.21 3.48
CA ALA A 46 -21.52 0.21 2.77
C ALA A 46 -20.71 -1.07 3.00
N LYS A 47 -20.71 -1.59 4.23
CA LYS A 47 -20.01 -2.82 4.58
C LYS A 47 -20.56 -4.06 3.87
N TYR A 48 -21.88 -4.15 3.78
CA TYR A 48 -22.55 -5.33 3.24
C TYR A 48 -22.98 -5.16 1.77
N GLY A 49 -22.64 -4.02 1.13
CA GLY A 49 -22.93 -3.77 -0.27
C GLY A 49 -24.42 -3.50 -0.56
N ASN A 50 -25.20 -3.12 0.45
CA ASN A 50 -26.64 -2.95 0.36
C ASN A 50 -27.01 -1.63 -0.34
N MET A 51 -26.87 -1.62 -1.66
CA MET A 51 -27.04 -0.46 -2.53
C MET A 51 -28.38 0.25 -2.38
N LYS A 52 -29.48 -0.50 -2.27
CA LYS A 52 -30.82 0.08 -2.15
C LYS A 52 -30.99 0.85 -0.85
N VAL A 53 -30.55 0.25 0.27
CA VAL A 53 -30.62 0.91 1.58
C VAL A 53 -29.64 2.09 1.64
N ALA A 54 -28.44 1.98 1.04
CA ALA A 54 -27.52 3.10 0.95
C ALA A 54 -28.13 4.28 0.18
N LYS A 55 -28.77 4.03 -0.98
CA LYS A 55 -29.50 5.06 -1.74
C LYS A 55 -30.60 5.71 -0.92
N LEU A 56 -31.40 4.91 -0.23
CA LEU A 56 -32.50 5.40 0.60
C LEU A 56 -31.97 6.29 1.74
N LEU A 57 -30.97 5.84 2.47
CA LEU A 57 -30.36 6.61 3.56
C LEU A 57 -29.81 7.95 3.06
N ILE A 58 -29.09 7.96 1.96
CA ILE A 58 -28.51 9.17 1.38
C ILE A 58 -29.62 10.11 0.87
N ALA A 59 -30.67 9.58 0.23
CA ALA A 59 -31.82 10.36 -0.22
C ALA A 59 -32.62 11.01 0.92
N LYS A 60 -32.46 10.54 2.14
CA LYS A 60 -33.02 11.07 3.37
C LYS A 60 -32.01 11.84 4.23
N ASP A 61 -30.96 12.35 3.59
CA ASP A 61 -29.90 13.19 4.18
C ASP A 61 -29.07 12.53 5.29
N ALA A 62 -28.91 11.20 5.24
CA ALA A 62 -27.92 10.55 6.10
C ALA A 62 -26.51 11.11 5.83
N PRO A 63 -25.71 11.42 6.88
CA PRO A 63 -24.39 12.01 6.69
C PRO A 63 -23.44 11.05 5.95
N VAL A 64 -23.06 11.45 4.72
CA VAL A 64 -22.28 10.62 3.78
C VAL A 64 -20.86 10.39 4.30
N ASP A 65 -20.27 11.40 4.93
CA ASP A 65 -18.92 11.35 5.52
C ASP A 65 -18.93 11.18 7.05
N ALA A 66 -19.98 10.53 7.60
CA ALA A 66 -20.00 10.23 9.02
C ALA A 66 -18.73 9.50 9.46
N GLU A 67 -18.07 9.99 10.49
CA GLU A 67 -16.88 9.36 11.03
C GLU A 67 -17.22 8.32 12.10
N GLY A 68 -16.83 7.09 11.84
CA GLY A 68 -16.84 6.01 12.83
C GLY A 68 -15.70 6.12 13.82
N LYS A 69 -15.60 5.15 14.71
CA LYS A 69 -14.43 5.01 15.58
C LYS A 69 -13.16 4.88 14.72
N ASN A 70 -12.13 5.67 15.02
CA ASN A 70 -10.93 5.79 14.21
C ASN A 70 -11.05 6.59 12.90
N GLY A 71 -12.06 7.46 12.77
CA GLY A 71 -12.21 8.33 11.60
C GLY A 71 -12.54 7.61 10.31
N VAL A 72 -13.08 6.39 10.41
CA VAL A 72 -13.44 5.58 9.23
C VAL A 72 -14.79 6.05 8.71
N THR A 73 -14.89 6.45 7.44
CA THR A 73 -16.15 6.88 6.80
C THR A 73 -16.83 5.70 6.07
N PRO A 74 -18.10 5.81 5.66
CA PRO A 74 -18.77 4.81 4.83
C PRO A 74 -17.98 4.47 3.55
N LEU A 75 -17.28 5.45 2.93
CA LEU A 75 -16.44 5.24 1.77
C LEU A 75 -15.23 4.33 2.09
N HIS A 76 -14.54 4.55 3.21
CA HIS A 76 -13.48 3.65 3.65
C HIS A 76 -14.00 2.22 3.82
N VAL A 77 -15.19 2.08 4.38
CA VAL A 77 -15.82 0.77 4.60
C VAL A 77 -16.19 0.10 3.29
N ALA A 78 -16.83 0.84 2.36
CA ALA A 78 -17.17 0.32 1.03
C ALA A 78 -15.92 -0.22 0.31
N VAL A 79 -14.85 0.57 0.28
CA VAL A 79 -13.56 0.17 -0.33
C VAL A 79 -12.96 -1.02 0.41
N HIS A 80 -12.93 -1.00 1.75
CA HIS A 80 -12.36 -2.11 2.51
C HIS A 80 -13.02 -3.46 2.23
N TYR A 81 -14.33 -3.46 1.98
CA TYR A 81 -15.12 -4.67 1.70
C TYR A 81 -15.38 -4.92 0.21
N ASP A 82 -14.70 -4.17 -0.68
CA ASP A 82 -14.78 -4.30 -2.14
C ASP A 82 -16.18 -4.05 -2.71
N ASN A 83 -16.94 -3.18 -2.07
CA ASN A 83 -18.29 -2.82 -2.51
C ASN A 83 -18.26 -1.65 -3.50
N GLN A 84 -17.74 -1.90 -4.72
CA GLN A 84 -17.52 -0.89 -5.76
C GLN A 84 -18.76 -0.03 -6.05
N ASN A 85 -19.93 -0.65 -6.21
CA ASN A 85 -21.16 0.07 -6.52
C ASN A 85 -21.56 1.08 -5.42
N VAL A 86 -21.36 0.70 -4.15
CA VAL A 86 -21.66 1.59 -3.01
C VAL A 86 -20.59 2.67 -2.90
N ALA A 87 -19.33 2.34 -3.16
CA ALA A 87 -18.25 3.34 -3.19
C ALA A 87 -18.52 4.41 -4.27
N MET A 88 -18.90 3.99 -5.49
CA MET A 88 -19.28 4.90 -6.57
C MET A 88 -20.49 5.76 -6.18
N LEU A 89 -21.55 5.16 -5.61
CA LEU A 89 -22.69 5.92 -5.12
C LEU A 89 -22.31 6.98 -4.09
N LEU A 90 -21.44 6.64 -3.15
CA LEU A 90 -20.98 7.58 -2.12
C LEU A 90 -20.21 8.74 -2.74
N LEU A 91 -19.32 8.48 -3.70
CA LEU A 91 -18.59 9.50 -4.44
C LEU A 91 -19.51 10.39 -5.27
N ASP A 92 -20.50 9.82 -5.98
CA ASP A 92 -21.53 10.57 -6.71
C ASP A 92 -22.35 11.50 -5.78
N LYS A 93 -22.40 11.19 -4.51
CA LYS A 93 -23.09 11.95 -3.47
C LYS A 93 -22.13 12.78 -2.61
N ASN A 94 -20.99 13.16 -3.21
CA ASN A 94 -19.97 14.02 -2.64
C ASN A 94 -19.28 13.49 -1.38
N ALA A 95 -19.21 12.17 -1.18
CA ALA A 95 -18.29 11.62 -0.20
C ALA A 95 -16.85 12.04 -0.53
N SER A 96 -16.11 12.47 0.47
CA SER A 96 -14.75 12.96 0.26
C SER A 96 -13.78 11.80 -0.08
N PRO A 97 -13.16 11.77 -1.29
CA PRO A 97 -12.13 10.80 -1.61
C PRO A 97 -10.84 11.03 -0.81
N HIS A 98 -10.73 12.17 -0.13
CA HIS A 98 -9.59 12.57 0.70
C HIS A 98 -9.79 12.27 2.19
N ALA A 99 -10.95 11.75 2.59
CA ALA A 99 -11.20 11.42 3.98
C ALA A 99 -10.07 10.56 4.55
N CYS A 100 -9.59 10.91 5.74
CA CYS A 100 -8.47 10.23 6.39
C CYS A 100 -8.92 9.54 7.67
N ALA A 101 -8.69 8.26 7.78
CA ALA A 101 -8.81 7.55 9.04
C ALA A 101 -7.77 8.05 10.08
N LYS A 102 -7.90 7.66 11.35
CA LYS A 102 -6.97 8.10 12.41
C LYS A 102 -5.50 7.74 12.17
N ASN A 103 -5.21 6.71 11.39
CA ASN A 103 -3.84 6.37 10.95
C ASN A 103 -3.38 7.13 9.69
N GLY A 104 -4.21 8.04 9.16
CA GLY A 104 -3.96 8.80 7.94
C GLY A 104 -4.25 8.05 6.65
N TYR A 105 -4.79 6.83 6.72
CA TYR A 105 -5.15 6.10 5.50
C TYR A 105 -6.39 6.70 4.85
N THR A 106 -6.29 6.95 3.54
CA THR A 106 -7.41 7.33 2.68
C THR A 106 -8.03 6.09 2.02
N PRO A 107 -9.21 6.19 1.40
CA PRO A 107 -9.77 5.12 0.58
C PRO A 107 -8.78 4.59 -0.48
N LEU A 108 -7.97 5.47 -1.09
CA LEU A 108 -6.96 5.09 -2.09
C LEU A 108 -5.82 4.24 -1.48
N HIS A 109 -5.41 4.50 -0.26
CA HIS A 109 -4.47 3.62 0.44
C HIS A 109 -5.04 2.20 0.62
N ILE A 110 -6.33 2.11 0.97
CA ILE A 110 -7.00 0.81 1.19
C ILE A 110 -7.11 0.04 -0.13
N SER A 111 -7.53 0.71 -1.22
CA SER A 111 -7.62 0.08 -2.53
C SER A 111 -6.26 -0.40 -3.04
N ALA A 112 -5.20 0.41 -2.84
CA ALA A 112 -3.84 0.05 -3.20
C ALA A 112 -3.34 -1.17 -2.41
N LYS A 113 -3.63 -1.22 -1.11
CA LYS A 113 -3.28 -2.36 -0.26
C LYS A 113 -4.02 -3.65 -0.61
N LYS A 114 -5.27 -3.55 -1.12
CA LYS A 114 -6.16 -4.70 -1.36
C LYS A 114 -6.27 -5.13 -2.82
N ASN A 115 -5.47 -4.56 -3.70
CA ASN A 115 -5.48 -4.84 -5.14
C ASN A 115 -6.82 -4.55 -5.83
N GLN A 116 -7.50 -3.45 -5.45
CA GLN A 116 -8.81 -3.09 -6.00
C GLN A 116 -8.66 -2.07 -7.12
N LEU A 117 -8.26 -2.52 -8.31
CA LEU A 117 -7.89 -1.67 -9.44
C LEU A 117 -9.02 -0.74 -9.88
N ASP A 118 -10.25 -1.27 -10.01
CA ASP A 118 -11.38 -0.49 -10.50
C ASP A 118 -11.83 0.57 -9.48
N ILE A 119 -11.78 0.24 -8.20
CA ILE A 119 -12.04 1.22 -7.13
C ILE A 119 -10.94 2.28 -7.10
N ALA A 120 -9.66 1.90 -7.26
CA ALA A 120 -8.57 2.85 -7.32
C ALA A 120 -8.72 3.84 -8.49
N LYS A 121 -9.10 3.35 -9.70
CA LYS A 121 -9.43 4.20 -10.86
C LYS A 121 -10.54 5.17 -10.53
N THR A 122 -11.66 4.66 -10.02
CA THR A 122 -12.82 5.48 -9.64
C THR A 122 -12.42 6.57 -8.64
N LEU A 123 -11.66 6.23 -7.60
CA LEU A 123 -11.21 7.21 -6.61
C LEU A 123 -10.34 8.30 -7.23
N LEU A 124 -9.45 7.94 -8.14
CA LEU A 124 -8.58 8.89 -8.86
C LEU A 124 -9.40 9.79 -9.80
N ASP A 125 -10.39 9.24 -10.51
CA ASP A 125 -11.32 9.99 -11.36
C ASP A 125 -12.14 11.02 -10.57
N TYR A 126 -12.46 10.71 -9.31
CA TYR A 126 -13.08 11.64 -8.36
C TYR A 126 -12.08 12.53 -7.61
N GLY A 127 -10.84 12.59 -8.08
CA GLY A 127 -9.83 13.52 -7.61
C GLY A 127 -9.08 13.09 -6.34
N ALA A 128 -9.08 11.81 -5.97
CA ALA A 128 -8.24 11.33 -4.87
C ALA A 128 -6.78 11.72 -5.10
N LYS A 129 -6.10 12.22 -4.06
CA LYS A 129 -4.67 12.57 -4.14
C LYS A 129 -3.84 11.31 -4.29
N VAL A 130 -3.12 11.17 -5.40
CA VAL A 130 -2.28 10.01 -5.71
C VAL A 130 -1.17 9.81 -4.67
N ASP A 131 -0.57 10.89 -4.18
CA ASP A 131 0.49 10.92 -3.17
C ASP A 131 -0.04 11.32 -1.77
N ALA A 132 -1.28 10.93 -1.43
CA ALA A 132 -1.76 11.12 -0.07
C ALA A 132 -0.84 10.41 0.92
N GLU A 133 -0.50 11.07 2.03
CA GLU A 133 0.40 10.50 3.04
C GLU A 133 -0.40 10.01 4.27
N SER A 134 -0.09 8.81 4.71
CA SER A 134 -0.54 8.30 6.00
C SER A 134 0.18 9.00 7.16
N LYS A 135 -0.22 8.75 8.42
CA LYS A 135 0.52 9.29 9.58
C LYS A 135 1.99 8.86 9.64
N ALA A 136 2.33 7.72 9.07
CA ALA A 136 3.71 7.25 8.96
C ALA A 136 4.42 7.77 7.70
N GLY A 137 3.73 8.55 6.84
CA GLY A 137 4.26 9.08 5.58
C GLY A 137 4.19 8.09 4.42
N PHE A 138 3.52 6.95 4.57
CA PHE A 138 3.33 6.02 3.45
C PHE A 138 2.31 6.59 2.47
N SER A 139 2.62 6.52 1.18
CA SER A 139 1.69 6.79 0.07
C SER A 139 1.00 5.50 -0.40
N PRO A 140 -0.07 5.59 -1.22
CA PRO A 140 -0.67 4.42 -1.85
C PRO A 140 0.34 3.56 -2.63
N LEU A 141 1.34 4.18 -3.29
CA LEU A 141 2.38 3.46 -4.02
C LEU A 141 3.29 2.64 -3.11
N HIS A 142 3.58 3.11 -1.89
CA HIS A 142 4.29 2.33 -0.88
C HIS A 142 3.54 1.02 -0.57
N LEU A 143 2.22 1.09 -0.39
CA LEU A 143 1.40 -0.08 -0.07
C LEU A 143 1.26 -1.03 -1.26
N ALA A 144 1.10 -0.49 -2.47
CA ALA A 144 1.10 -1.30 -3.69
C ALA A 144 2.43 -2.05 -3.86
N GLY A 145 3.56 -1.38 -3.59
CA GLY A 145 4.89 -1.98 -3.61
C GLY A 145 5.05 -3.07 -2.56
N GLN A 146 4.64 -2.80 -1.33
CA GLN A 146 4.71 -3.74 -0.22
C GLN A 146 3.94 -5.04 -0.51
N GLU A 147 2.73 -4.91 -1.02
CA GLU A 147 1.86 -6.07 -1.29
C GLU A 147 2.18 -6.76 -2.63
N GLY A 148 2.92 -6.09 -3.54
CA GLY A 148 3.29 -6.62 -4.86
C GLY A 148 2.20 -6.44 -5.91
N HIS A 149 1.37 -5.40 -5.81
CA HIS A 149 0.24 -5.16 -6.70
C HIS A 149 0.64 -4.36 -7.93
N MET A 150 1.14 -5.06 -8.95
CA MET A 150 1.71 -4.52 -10.17
C MET A 150 0.77 -3.56 -10.93
N GLU A 151 -0.48 -3.97 -11.13
CA GLU A 151 -1.45 -3.19 -11.91
C GLU A 151 -1.80 -1.86 -11.23
N ILE A 152 -1.97 -1.87 -9.92
CA ILE A 152 -2.23 -0.65 -9.13
C ILE A 152 -0.98 0.22 -9.07
N ALA A 153 0.21 -0.36 -8.86
CA ALA A 153 1.46 0.39 -8.91
C ALA A 153 1.62 1.11 -10.26
N SER A 154 1.37 0.40 -11.37
CA SER A 154 1.39 0.99 -12.72
C SER A 154 0.35 2.10 -12.88
N LEU A 155 -0.89 1.91 -12.38
CA LEU A 155 -1.91 2.94 -12.41
C LEU A 155 -1.47 4.19 -11.63
N LEU A 156 -0.98 4.04 -10.41
CA LEU A 156 -0.54 5.15 -9.57
C LEU A 156 0.61 5.92 -10.20
N ILE A 157 1.61 5.24 -10.77
CA ILE A 157 2.72 5.86 -11.47
C ILE A 157 2.24 6.64 -12.70
N LYS A 158 1.33 6.08 -13.50
CA LYS A 158 0.72 6.79 -14.64
C LYS A 158 -0.08 8.03 -14.23
N GLN A 159 -0.61 8.05 -13.03
CA GLN A 159 -1.31 9.19 -12.44
C GLN A 159 -0.37 10.18 -11.72
N GLY A 160 0.95 9.99 -11.86
CA GLY A 160 1.96 10.91 -11.37
C GLY A 160 2.41 10.64 -9.94
N ALA A 161 2.23 9.43 -9.41
CA ALA A 161 2.75 9.09 -8.09
C ALA A 161 4.27 9.25 -8.02
N ALA A 162 4.77 9.84 -6.96
CA ALA A 162 6.19 10.03 -6.72
C ALA A 162 6.87 8.69 -6.41
N VAL A 163 7.60 8.14 -7.38
CA VAL A 163 8.26 6.83 -7.30
C VAL A 163 9.28 6.77 -6.16
N ASN A 164 9.94 7.89 -5.87
CA ASN A 164 10.92 8.04 -4.79
C ASN A 164 10.36 8.72 -3.54
N ALA A 165 9.03 8.71 -3.34
CA ALA A 165 8.42 9.28 -2.14
C ALA A 165 9.03 8.65 -0.88
N LYS A 166 9.37 9.48 0.12
CA LYS A 166 9.97 9.03 1.38
C LYS A 166 8.94 9.08 2.51
N ALA A 167 8.69 7.95 3.15
CA ALA A 167 7.95 7.88 4.39
C ALA A 167 8.70 8.62 5.53
N LYS A 168 8.09 8.77 6.72
CA LYS A 168 8.71 9.51 7.83
C LYS A 168 10.05 8.95 8.31
N ASN A 169 10.27 7.66 8.18
CA ASN A 169 11.54 6.99 8.49
C ASN A 169 12.50 6.94 7.28
N GLY A 170 12.12 7.53 6.15
CA GLY A 170 12.91 7.56 4.93
C GLY A 170 12.71 6.36 4.01
N LEU A 171 11.84 5.40 4.34
CA LEU A 171 11.52 4.28 3.45
C LEU A 171 10.86 4.80 2.16
N THR A 172 11.29 4.28 1.02
CA THR A 172 10.68 4.50 -0.29
C THR A 172 9.91 3.24 -0.73
N PRO A 173 9.07 3.31 -1.77
CA PRO A 173 8.36 2.12 -2.27
C PRO A 173 9.26 0.93 -2.56
N ILE A 174 10.47 1.15 -3.14
CA ILE A 174 11.42 0.06 -3.45
C ILE A 174 11.99 -0.60 -2.19
N HIS A 175 12.12 0.10 -1.06
CA HIS A 175 12.50 -0.52 0.22
C HIS A 175 11.44 -1.54 0.68
N LEU A 176 10.15 -1.21 0.50
CA LEU A 176 9.06 -2.12 0.86
C LEU A 176 8.97 -3.32 -0.10
N CYS A 177 9.22 -3.10 -1.39
CA CYS A 177 9.41 -4.20 -2.34
C CYS A 177 10.56 -5.11 -1.90
N ALA A 178 11.67 -4.52 -1.44
CA ALA A 178 12.84 -5.27 -0.96
C ALA A 178 12.54 -6.09 0.29
N GLN A 179 11.77 -5.54 1.22
CA GLN A 179 11.33 -6.25 2.43
C GLN A 179 10.48 -7.48 2.10
N GLU A 180 9.54 -7.35 1.17
CA GLU A 180 8.52 -8.36 0.86
C GLU A 180 8.84 -9.18 -0.41
N ASN A 181 10.08 -9.06 -0.96
CA ASN A 181 10.54 -9.77 -2.16
C ASN A 181 9.68 -9.55 -3.40
N LYS A 182 9.18 -8.33 -3.62
CA LYS A 182 8.28 -7.99 -4.74
C LYS A 182 9.10 -7.50 -5.94
N VAL A 183 9.83 -8.42 -6.58
CA VAL A 183 10.78 -8.11 -7.67
C VAL A 183 10.08 -7.46 -8.85
N GLU A 184 8.92 -7.97 -9.29
CA GLU A 184 8.20 -7.45 -10.44
C GLU A 184 7.79 -5.98 -10.26
N VAL A 185 7.31 -5.61 -9.05
CA VAL A 185 6.97 -4.21 -8.76
C VAL A 185 8.23 -3.37 -8.59
N ALA A 186 9.32 -3.92 -8.06
CA ALA A 186 10.61 -3.23 -7.99
C ALA A 186 11.14 -2.90 -9.40
N GLU A 187 11.04 -3.83 -10.35
CA GLU A 187 11.39 -3.61 -11.75
C GLU A 187 10.56 -2.47 -12.35
N LEU A 188 9.23 -2.50 -12.18
CA LEU A 188 8.37 -1.40 -12.61
C LEU A 188 8.79 -0.05 -12.00
N LEU A 189 9.15 -0.02 -10.72
CA LEU A 189 9.60 1.20 -10.04
C LEU A 189 10.91 1.70 -10.64
N VAL A 190 11.88 0.82 -10.88
CA VAL A 190 13.18 1.14 -11.48
C VAL A 190 13.02 1.67 -12.90
N ASP A 191 12.19 1.04 -13.71
CA ASP A 191 11.85 1.51 -15.07
C ASP A 191 11.25 2.92 -15.08
N ASN A 192 10.64 3.34 -13.97
CA ASN A 192 10.09 4.67 -13.78
C ASN A 192 10.96 5.59 -12.90
N GLY A 193 12.25 5.27 -12.75
CA GLY A 193 13.24 6.13 -12.11
C GLY A 193 13.34 5.99 -10.58
N ALA A 194 13.01 4.82 -10.03
CA ALA A 194 13.30 4.56 -8.62
C ALA A 194 14.80 4.48 -8.38
N ASP A 195 15.24 5.11 -7.30
CA ASP A 195 16.62 5.07 -6.84
C ASP A 195 16.85 3.77 -6.03
N CYS A 196 17.60 2.84 -6.64
CA CYS A 196 17.95 1.56 -6.01
C CYS A 196 18.94 1.70 -4.84
N ASP A 197 19.62 2.84 -4.74
CA ASP A 197 20.54 3.18 -3.65
C ASP A 197 19.96 4.20 -2.67
N ALA A 198 18.64 4.46 -2.73
CA ALA A 198 17.97 5.36 -1.80
C ALA A 198 18.25 4.94 -0.35
N GLU A 199 18.52 5.93 0.51
CA GLU A 199 18.81 5.69 1.91
C GLU A 199 17.64 6.14 2.80
N THR A 200 17.30 5.31 3.77
CA THR A 200 16.41 5.67 4.88
C THR A 200 17.10 6.68 5.80
N LYS A 201 16.38 7.23 6.79
CA LYS A 201 16.99 8.12 7.80
C LYS A 201 18.12 7.46 8.60
N ALA A 202 18.11 6.17 8.73
CA ALA A 202 19.16 5.39 9.43
C ALA A 202 20.21 4.83 8.46
N GLY A 203 20.26 5.28 7.19
CA GLY A 203 21.24 4.87 6.20
C GLY A 203 21.00 3.48 5.60
N TYR A 204 19.83 2.87 5.76
CA TYR A 204 19.53 1.58 5.13
C TYR A 204 19.16 1.78 3.67
N THR A 205 19.81 1.04 2.77
CA THR A 205 19.42 0.95 1.36
C THR A 205 18.45 -0.22 1.13
N PRO A 206 17.78 -0.31 -0.03
CA PRO A 206 16.99 -1.49 -0.40
C PRO A 206 17.78 -2.80 -0.30
N LEU A 207 19.09 -2.79 -0.62
CA LEU A 207 19.95 -3.96 -0.49
C LEU A 207 20.17 -4.37 0.98
N HIS A 208 20.32 -3.42 1.90
CA HIS A 208 20.34 -3.72 3.33
C HIS A 208 19.07 -4.42 3.78
N VAL A 209 17.90 -3.90 3.34
CA VAL A 209 16.59 -4.45 3.70
C VAL A 209 16.43 -5.85 3.11
N ALA A 210 16.71 -6.04 1.82
CA ALA A 210 16.62 -7.35 1.18
C ALA A 210 17.54 -8.38 1.85
N SER A 211 18.78 -7.98 2.22
CA SER A 211 19.74 -8.83 2.92
C SER A 211 19.26 -9.21 4.32
N HIS A 212 18.72 -8.24 5.08
CA HIS A 212 18.20 -8.47 6.42
C HIS A 212 17.03 -9.49 6.44
N PHE A 213 16.12 -9.38 5.48
CA PHE A 213 14.96 -10.27 5.36
C PHE A 213 15.26 -11.54 4.55
N GLY A 214 16.49 -11.76 4.07
CA GLY A 214 16.89 -12.95 3.34
C GLY A 214 16.25 -13.07 1.94
N GLN A 215 15.89 -11.96 1.30
CA GLN A 215 15.13 -11.92 0.05
C GLN A 215 16.04 -12.10 -1.17
N MET A 216 16.45 -13.35 -1.44
CA MET A 216 17.44 -13.71 -2.45
C MET A 216 17.15 -13.20 -3.86
N ALA A 217 15.89 -13.26 -4.31
CA ALA A 217 15.53 -12.79 -5.65
C ALA A 217 15.72 -11.27 -5.75
N MET A 218 15.30 -10.53 -4.70
CA MET A 218 15.48 -9.09 -4.62
C MET A 218 16.97 -8.68 -4.51
N VAL A 219 17.77 -9.43 -3.74
CA VAL A 219 19.22 -9.20 -3.66
C VAL A 219 19.86 -9.32 -5.05
N ARG A 220 19.54 -10.38 -5.81
CA ARG A 220 20.04 -10.56 -7.18
C ARG A 220 19.61 -9.42 -8.09
N PHE A 221 18.32 -9.09 -8.07
CA PHE A 221 17.75 -8.00 -8.86
C PHE A 221 18.50 -6.68 -8.61
N LEU A 222 18.68 -6.30 -7.34
CA LEU A 222 19.38 -5.06 -6.99
C LEU A 222 20.84 -5.08 -7.45
N LEU A 223 21.56 -6.20 -7.28
CA LEU A 223 22.95 -6.35 -7.72
C LEU A 223 23.08 -6.26 -9.26
N GLU A 224 22.14 -6.83 -10.01
CA GLU A 224 22.07 -6.72 -11.47
C GLU A 224 21.88 -5.26 -11.94
N HIS A 225 21.25 -4.42 -11.08
CA HIS A 225 21.10 -2.98 -11.32
C HIS A 225 22.27 -2.14 -10.81
N GLY A 226 23.36 -2.79 -10.38
CA GLY A 226 24.63 -2.11 -10.07
C GLY A 226 24.62 -1.27 -8.80
N VAL A 227 23.79 -1.62 -7.80
CA VAL A 227 23.73 -0.91 -6.51
C VAL A 227 25.05 -1.01 -5.74
N ARG A 228 25.32 -0.05 -4.88
CA ARG A 228 26.52 -0.03 -4.04
C ARG A 228 26.42 -1.10 -2.95
N VAL A 229 27.37 -2.04 -2.94
CA VAL A 229 27.38 -3.19 -2.01
C VAL A 229 28.04 -2.90 -0.65
N ASP A 230 28.88 -1.86 -0.58
CA ASP A 230 29.68 -1.53 0.60
C ASP A 230 29.17 -0.33 1.39
N VAL A 231 27.96 0.16 1.06
CA VAL A 231 27.33 1.26 1.78
C VAL A 231 27.14 0.86 3.24
N GLN A 232 27.58 1.73 4.16
CA GLN A 232 27.39 1.53 5.59
C GLN A 232 26.21 2.40 6.08
N ASN A 233 25.32 1.82 6.85
CA ASN A 233 24.28 2.55 7.55
C ASN A 233 24.87 3.38 8.71
N GLU A 234 24.05 4.15 9.45
CA GLU A 234 24.50 4.97 10.58
C GLU A 234 25.18 4.17 11.70
N LEU A 235 24.98 2.86 11.78
CA LEU A 235 25.62 1.96 12.75
C LEU A 235 26.92 1.33 12.20
N GLY A 236 27.33 1.67 10.98
CA GLY A 236 28.53 1.12 10.33
C GLY A 236 28.32 -0.26 9.71
N TYR A 237 27.09 -0.76 9.59
CA TYR A 237 26.81 -2.06 8.98
C TYR A 237 26.57 -1.92 7.48
N SER A 238 27.27 -2.73 6.68
CA SER A 238 26.96 -2.92 5.26
C SER A 238 25.84 -3.96 5.06
N PRO A 239 25.25 -4.08 3.85
CA PRO A 239 24.24 -5.10 3.55
C PRO A 239 24.69 -6.52 3.93
N LEU A 240 25.99 -6.84 3.76
CA LEU A 240 26.54 -8.14 4.13
C LEU A 240 26.50 -8.39 5.65
N HIS A 241 26.71 -7.36 6.48
CA HIS A 241 26.61 -7.48 7.94
C HIS A 241 25.16 -7.72 8.41
N GLN A 242 24.15 -7.38 7.58
CA GLN A 242 22.73 -7.61 7.89
C GLN A 242 22.28 -9.04 7.63
N VAL A 243 23.08 -9.83 6.89
CA VAL A 243 22.78 -11.24 6.62
C VAL A 243 22.88 -12.03 7.92
N GLY A 244 21.74 -12.44 8.47
CA GLY A 244 21.70 -13.34 9.63
C GLY A 244 21.14 -12.77 10.94
N GLY A 245 20.58 -11.58 10.95
CA GLY A 245 19.99 -10.99 12.18
C GLY A 245 18.77 -11.73 12.76
N HIS A 246 18.12 -12.60 11.98
CA HIS A 246 16.88 -13.28 12.41
C HIS A 246 16.65 -14.70 11.89
N ILE A 247 17.59 -15.34 11.16
CA ILE A 247 17.37 -16.68 10.63
C ILE A 247 18.59 -17.56 10.88
N ASP A 248 18.36 -18.83 11.24
CA ASP A 248 19.36 -19.87 11.41
C ASP A 248 20.53 -19.75 10.42
N PHE A 249 21.71 -19.44 10.92
CA PHE A 249 22.94 -19.09 10.18
C PHE A 249 23.37 -20.12 9.14
N GLN A 250 22.76 -21.31 9.13
CA GLN A 250 23.30 -22.43 8.37
C GLN A 250 22.88 -22.48 6.89
N TYR A 251 21.77 -21.87 6.47
CA TYR A 251 21.29 -22.03 5.10
C TYR A 251 21.07 -20.74 4.29
N CYS A 252 20.59 -19.67 4.89
CA CYS A 252 20.25 -18.46 4.13
C CYS A 252 21.45 -17.50 4.00
N GLY A 253 22.23 -17.32 5.07
CA GLY A 253 23.40 -16.43 5.07
C GLY A 253 24.49 -16.87 4.10
N ILE A 254 24.77 -18.18 4.01
CA ILE A 254 25.79 -18.73 3.08
C ILE A 254 25.40 -18.47 1.63
N ASN A 255 24.11 -18.63 1.27
CA ASN A 255 23.66 -18.43 -0.10
C ASN A 255 23.70 -16.95 -0.53
N ILE A 256 23.40 -16.00 0.37
CA ILE A 256 23.52 -14.56 0.08
C ILE A 256 25.01 -14.18 -0.04
N VAL A 257 25.86 -14.67 0.88
CA VAL A 257 27.31 -14.45 0.82
C VAL A 257 27.89 -15.02 -0.47
N LEU A 258 27.49 -16.25 -0.86
CA LEU A 258 27.92 -16.87 -2.11
C LEU A 258 27.38 -16.13 -3.34
N ALA A 259 26.14 -15.61 -3.30
CA ALA A 259 25.61 -14.79 -4.40
C ALA A 259 26.39 -13.48 -4.54
N LEU A 260 26.66 -12.79 -3.43
CA LEU A 260 27.47 -11.58 -3.41
C LEU A 260 28.90 -11.85 -3.87
N LEU A 261 29.54 -12.93 -3.39
CA LEU A 261 30.88 -13.34 -3.80
C LEU A 261 30.95 -13.74 -5.28
N ASN A 262 29.99 -14.52 -5.77
CA ASN A 262 29.95 -14.93 -7.19
C ASN A 262 29.77 -13.75 -8.13
N ILE A 263 28.93 -12.75 -7.76
CA ILE A 263 28.74 -11.55 -8.57
C ILE A 263 30.00 -10.68 -8.54
N VAL A 264 30.62 -10.51 -7.38
CA VAL A 264 31.90 -9.77 -7.26
C VAL A 264 33.01 -10.46 -8.07
N LEU A 265 33.09 -11.80 -8.03
CA LEU A 265 34.04 -12.58 -8.82
C LEU A 265 33.76 -12.51 -10.33
N ASN A 266 32.50 -12.61 -10.75
CA ASN A 266 32.12 -12.49 -12.17
C ASN A 266 32.32 -11.06 -12.72
N ILE A 267 32.12 -10.02 -11.90
CA ILE A 267 32.45 -8.64 -12.29
C ILE A 267 33.97 -8.50 -12.45
N GLY A 268 34.75 -9.16 -11.58
CA GLY A 268 36.21 -9.21 -11.70
C GLY A 268 36.69 -9.87 -12.99
N GLU A 269 36.08 -11.01 -13.38
CA GLU A 269 36.42 -11.71 -14.63
C GLU A 269 36.01 -10.92 -15.89
N THR A 270 34.85 -10.29 -15.89
CA THR A 270 34.42 -9.43 -17.02
C THR A 270 35.26 -8.16 -17.13
N PHE A 271 35.74 -7.62 -16.04
CA PHE A 271 36.63 -6.46 -16.05
C PHE A 271 38.06 -6.85 -16.53
N VAL A 272 38.56 -8.00 -16.12
CA VAL A 272 39.86 -8.57 -16.59
C VAL A 272 39.78 -8.94 -18.08
N MET A 273 38.66 -9.50 -18.56
CA MET A 273 38.45 -9.77 -19.99
C MET A 273 38.39 -8.50 -20.83
N LYS A 274 37.74 -7.43 -20.35
CA LYS A 274 37.71 -6.12 -21.04
C LYS A 274 39.06 -5.43 -21.06
N LEU A 275 39.87 -5.56 -20.02
CA LEU A 275 41.24 -5.04 -19.99
C LEU A 275 42.17 -5.83 -20.95
N ASN A 276 42.03 -7.15 -21.01
CA ASN A 276 42.82 -7.96 -21.94
C ASN A 276 42.48 -7.69 -23.41
N THR A 277 41.23 -7.40 -23.74
CA THR A 277 40.86 -7.03 -25.13
C THR A 277 41.32 -5.61 -25.50
N GLN A 278 41.52 -4.70 -24.55
CA GLN A 278 42.04 -3.37 -24.82
C GLN A 278 43.56 -3.32 -24.98
N TYR A 279 44.31 -4.26 -24.40
CA TYR A 279 45.77 -4.30 -24.48
C TYR A 279 46.29 -5.24 -25.58
N LEU A 280 45.47 -6.09 -26.20
CA LEU A 280 45.85 -6.97 -27.29
C LEU A 280 45.65 -6.36 -28.70
N ASN A 281 45.10 -5.13 -28.80
CA ASN A 281 44.96 -4.42 -30.07
C ASN A 281 45.96 -3.27 -30.27
N VAL A 282 47.06 -3.26 -29.56
CA VAL A 282 48.18 -2.34 -29.79
C VAL A 282 49.45 -3.18 -29.91
N GLY A 283 49.62 -3.72 -31.10
CA GLY A 283 50.81 -4.46 -31.55
C GLY A 283 50.74 -4.68 -33.04
#